data_f25ff3e16a6039c942c2e462bae05fee
#
_entry.id   f25ff3e16a6039c942c2e462bae05fee
#
_cell.length_a   1.000
_cell.length_b   1.000
_cell.length_c   1.000
_cell.angle_alpha   90.00
_cell.angle_beta   90.00
_cell.angle_gamma   90.00
#
_symmetry.space_group_name_H-M   'P 1'
#
loop_
_entity.id
_entity.type
_entity.pdbx_description
1 polymer ?
#
loop_
_entity_poly.entity_id
_entity_poly.type
_entity_poly.pdbx_seq_one_letter_code
_entity_poly.pdbx_strand_id
1 'polypeptide(L)'
;MGLVKVSQAEGSIPVTVFELQERVNLGNTAELEQAGKDAYTNGTRDLIIDISKVDSFTSAGIRALLVIYKLLAGDEGKKSKHVKLVSPTKYVREVLEVSGVADSIEIYDTLDEAIASF
;
A
#
# COMPACT_ATOMS: atom_id res chain seq x y z
N MET A 1 -11.88 6.35 14.67
CA MET A 1 -11.93 5.26 13.70
C MET A 1 -11.05 5.57 12.54
N GLY A 2 -10.03 4.82 12.38
CA GLY A 2 -9.05 5.09 11.35
C GLY A 2 -9.32 4.34 10.07
N LEU A 3 -8.90 4.91 8.96
CA LEU A 3 -8.81 4.20 7.69
C LEU A 3 -7.77 3.07 7.80
N VAL A 4 -6.68 3.31 8.50
CA VAL A 4 -5.50 2.44 8.50
C VAL A 4 -5.36 1.71 9.84
N LYS A 5 -5.34 0.38 9.78
CA LYS A 5 -4.99 -0.44 10.92
C LYS A 5 -3.57 -0.94 10.72
N VAL A 6 -2.67 -0.58 11.63
CA VAL A 6 -1.24 -0.89 11.51
C VAL A 6 -0.89 -2.13 12.31
N SER A 7 -0.15 -3.05 11.71
CA SER A 7 0.39 -4.21 12.42
C SER A 7 1.76 -4.54 11.89
N GLN A 8 2.44 -5.48 12.54
CA GLN A 8 3.76 -5.94 12.12
C GLN A 8 3.68 -7.41 11.75
N ALA A 9 4.37 -7.79 10.69
CA ALA A 9 4.49 -9.18 10.27
C ALA A 9 5.96 -9.57 10.24
N GLU A 10 6.23 -10.83 10.47
CA GLU A 10 7.58 -11.36 10.43
C GLU A 10 7.71 -12.35 9.29
N GLY A 11 8.59 -12.03 8.35
CA GLY A 11 9.04 -12.93 7.31
C GLY A 11 10.55 -13.05 7.44
N SER A 12 11.26 -13.03 6.32
CA SER A 12 12.73 -12.97 6.34
C SER A 12 13.23 -11.66 6.93
N ILE A 13 12.41 -10.60 6.83
CA ILE A 13 12.69 -9.27 7.39
C ILE A 13 11.41 -8.75 8.07
N PRO A 14 11.54 -7.76 8.95
CA PRO A 14 10.35 -7.13 9.54
C PRO A 14 9.56 -6.37 8.48
N VAL A 15 8.25 -6.53 8.46
CA VAL A 15 7.36 -5.87 7.51
C VAL A 15 6.21 -5.21 8.26
N THR A 16 5.94 -3.96 7.94
CA THR A 16 4.77 -3.26 8.46
C THR A 16 3.58 -3.52 7.54
N VAL A 17 2.41 -3.77 8.12
CA VAL A 17 1.18 -4.03 7.36
C VAL A 17 0.16 -2.94 7.68
N PHE A 18 -0.33 -2.29 6.64
CA PHE A 18 -1.46 -1.36 6.72
C PHE A 18 -2.68 -2.09 6.19
N GLU A 19 -3.65 -2.35 7.05
CA GLU A 19 -4.95 -2.88 6.61
C GLU A 19 -5.90 -1.71 6.46
N LEU A 20 -6.31 -1.43 5.22
CA LEU A 20 -7.26 -0.35 4.97
C LEU A 20 -8.67 -0.84 5.24
N GLN A 21 -9.42 -0.08 6.02
CA GLN A 21 -10.71 -0.52 6.58
C GLN A 21 -11.90 -0.19 5.70
N GLU A 22 -11.72 0.70 4.73
CA GLU A 22 -12.82 1.17 3.88
C GLU A 22 -12.28 1.73 2.57
N ARG A 23 -13.17 2.19 1.70
CA ARG A 23 -12.78 2.80 0.43
C ARG A 23 -11.89 4.02 0.65
N VAL A 24 -11.01 4.27 -0.30
CA VAL A 24 -10.09 5.41 -0.24
C VAL A 24 -10.58 6.50 -1.18
N ASN A 25 -10.83 7.67 -0.63
CA ASN A 25 -11.37 8.82 -1.37
C ASN A 25 -10.75 10.11 -0.85
N LEU A 26 -11.15 11.23 -1.43
CA LEU A 26 -10.60 12.54 -1.07
C LEU A 26 -10.73 12.85 0.42
N GLY A 27 -11.77 12.32 1.07
CA GLY A 27 -12.02 12.63 2.49
C GLY A 27 -11.09 11.92 3.46
N ASN A 28 -10.42 10.85 3.06
CA ASN A 28 -9.56 10.08 3.97
C ASN A 28 -8.13 9.83 3.46
N THR A 29 -7.75 10.37 2.31
CA THR A 29 -6.40 10.17 1.78
C THR A 29 -5.32 10.78 2.67
N ALA A 30 -5.62 11.87 3.37
CA ALA A 30 -4.67 12.50 4.27
C ALA A 30 -4.27 11.56 5.39
N GLU A 31 -5.21 10.76 5.89
CA GLU A 31 -4.93 9.78 6.92
C GLU A 31 -3.96 8.71 6.42
N LEU A 32 -4.17 8.22 5.19
CA LEU A 32 -3.29 7.22 4.59
C LEU A 32 -1.88 7.78 4.39
N GLU A 33 -1.76 8.97 3.84
CA GLU A 33 -0.46 9.60 3.64
C GLU A 33 0.27 9.83 4.96
N GLN A 34 -0.46 10.29 5.98
CA GLN A 34 0.13 10.53 7.29
C GLN A 34 0.59 9.22 7.94
N ALA A 35 -0.20 8.14 7.81
CA ALA A 35 0.20 6.84 8.31
C ALA A 35 1.52 6.39 7.68
N GLY A 36 1.68 6.60 6.37
CA GLY A 36 2.92 6.29 5.67
C GLY A 36 4.11 7.09 6.19
N LYS A 37 3.93 8.38 6.40
CA LYS A 37 4.99 9.24 6.93
C LYS A 37 5.36 8.87 8.36
N ASP A 38 4.38 8.57 9.20
CA ASP A 38 4.61 8.17 10.58
C ASP A 38 5.37 6.84 10.64
N ALA A 39 4.98 5.88 9.80
CA ALA A 39 5.66 4.59 9.75
C ALA A 39 7.13 4.77 9.32
N TYR A 40 7.36 5.58 8.31
CA TYR A 40 8.72 5.87 7.84
C TYR A 40 9.56 6.51 8.95
N THR A 41 9.00 7.50 9.65
CA THR A 41 9.66 8.17 10.78
C THR A 41 10.00 7.19 11.89
N ASN A 42 9.14 6.18 12.11
CA ASN A 42 9.34 5.16 13.13
C ASN A 42 10.23 4.00 12.67
N GLY A 43 10.81 4.08 11.47
CA GLY A 43 11.79 3.12 11.00
C GLY A 43 11.30 2.12 9.97
N THR A 44 10.03 2.15 9.59
CA THR A 44 9.49 1.25 8.55
C THR A 44 10.20 1.51 7.22
N ARG A 45 10.65 0.44 6.58
CA ARG A 45 11.25 0.50 5.24
C ARG A 45 10.57 -0.47 4.27
N ASP A 46 9.87 -1.47 4.79
CA ASP A 46 9.16 -2.47 3.98
C ASP A 46 7.72 -2.52 4.44
N LEU A 47 6.80 -2.29 3.52
CA LEU A 47 5.39 -2.05 3.82
C LEU A 47 4.50 -2.86 2.89
N ILE A 48 3.49 -3.49 3.48
CA ILE A 48 2.40 -4.12 2.75
C ILE A 48 1.14 -3.33 3.04
N ILE A 49 0.39 -2.98 1.99
CA ILE A 49 -0.90 -2.32 2.13
C ILE A 49 -1.98 -3.32 1.71
N ASP A 50 -2.75 -3.78 2.69
CA ASP A 50 -3.84 -4.74 2.48
C ASP A 50 -5.09 -3.98 2.09
N ILE A 51 -5.56 -4.23 0.87
CA ILE A 51 -6.72 -3.54 0.30
C ILE A 51 -7.91 -4.47 0.09
N SER A 52 -7.95 -5.58 0.84
CA SER A 52 -9.03 -6.56 0.71
C SER A 52 -10.41 -6.00 1.06
N LYS A 53 -10.47 -4.99 1.92
CA LYS A 53 -11.72 -4.34 2.32
C LYS A 53 -12.05 -3.10 1.50
N VAL A 54 -11.21 -2.76 0.53
CA VAL A 54 -11.37 -1.55 -0.28
C VAL A 54 -12.13 -1.90 -1.55
N ASP A 55 -13.33 -1.34 -1.70
CA ASP A 55 -14.16 -1.61 -2.88
C ASP A 55 -14.00 -0.55 -3.98
N SER A 56 -13.35 0.56 -3.69
CA SER A 56 -13.07 1.57 -4.71
C SER A 56 -11.89 2.46 -4.32
N PHE A 57 -11.18 2.92 -5.34
CA PHE A 57 -10.10 3.90 -5.22
C PHE A 57 -10.39 5.07 -6.15
N THR A 58 -10.33 6.28 -5.62
CA THR A 58 -10.41 7.48 -6.45
C THR A 58 -9.01 7.89 -6.91
N SER A 59 -8.93 8.87 -7.81
CA SER A 59 -7.62 9.40 -8.22
C SER A 59 -6.84 9.99 -7.04
N ALA A 60 -7.54 10.53 -6.05
CA ALA A 60 -6.88 11.00 -4.81
C ALA A 60 -6.25 9.83 -4.06
N GLY A 61 -6.93 8.69 -4.00
CA GLY A 61 -6.39 7.48 -3.37
C GLY A 61 -5.17 6.94 -4.10
N ILE A 62 -5.21 6.94 -5.43
CA ILE A 62 -4.07 6.53 -6.24
C ILE A 62 -2.86 7.43 -5.95
N ARG A 63 -3.10 8.74 -5.85
CA ARG A 63 -2.03 9.69 -5.53
C ARG A 63 -1.42 9.41 -4.16
N ALA A 64 -2.25 9.07 -3.16
CA ALA A 64 -1.77 8.74 -1.83
C ALA A 64 -0.85 7.51 -1.85
N LEU A 65 -1.21 6.48 -2.64
CA LEU A 65 -0.33 5.31 -2.81
C LEU A 65 1.01 5.70 -3.42
N LEU A 66 1.00 6.59 -4.41
CA LEU A 66 2.24 7.02 -5.05
C LEU A 66 3.10 7.88 -4.13
N VAL A 67 2.49 8.65 -3.23
CA VAL A 67 3.23 9.39 -2.21
C VAL A 67 3.99 8.42 -1.30
N ILE A 68 3.32 7.37 -0.85
CA ILE A 68 3.95 6.35 -0.01
C ILE A 68 5.04 5.60 -0.78
N TYR A 69 4.77 5.25 -2.03
CA TYR A 69 5.75 4.61 -2.90
C TYR A 69 7.04 5.42 -2.98
N LYS A 70 6.93 6.72 -3.26
CA LYS A 70 8.11 7.59 -3.37
C LYS A 70 8.85 7.72 -2.06
N LEU A 71 8.12 7.77 -0.96
CA LEU A 71 8.70 7.91 0.37
C LEU A 71 9.62 6.73 0.71
N LEU A 72 9.19 5.51 0.37
CA LEU A 72 9.92 4.29 0.73
C LEU A 72 10.89 3.80 -0.35
N ALA A 73 10.52 3.97 -1.62
CA ALA A 73 11.31 3.44 -2.74
C ALA A 73 12.34 4.42 -3.28
N GLY A 74 12.15 5.72 -3.06
CA GLY A 74 13.04 6.73 -3.64
C GLY A 74 12.92 6.78 -5.17
N ASP A 75 14.04 6.97 -5.84
CA ASP A 75 14.10 7.17 -7.29
C ASP A 75 14.66 5.95 -8.03
N GLU A 76 14.24 4.76 -7.64
CA GLU A 76 14.77 3.55 -8.27
C GLU A 76 14.41 3.42 -9.75
N GLY A 77 13.38 4.14 -10.21
CA GLY A 77 12.99 4.16 -11.62
C GLY A 77 12.36 2.86 -12.12
N LYS A 78 12.01 1.95 -11.23
CA LYS A 78 11.41 0.66 -11.56
C LYS A 78 10.47 0.23 -10.43
N LYS A 79 9.82 -0.92 -10.61
CA LYS A 79 8.86 -1.42 -9.63
C LYS A 79 9.51 -1.57 -8.25
N SER A 80 8.88 -0.99 -7.23
CA SER A 80 9.41 -1.00 -5.88
C SER A 80 9.42 -2.40 -5.27
N LYS A 81 10.45 -2.68 -4.48
CA LYS A 81 10.52 -3.89 -3.66
C LYS A 81 10.14 -3.61 -2.21
N HIS A 82 9.86 -2.36 -1.87
CA HIS A 82 9.63 -1.93 -0.49
C HIS A 82 8.17 -1.70 -0.15
N VAL A 83 7.32 -1.50 -1.16
CA VAL A 83 5.88 -1.30 -0.97
C VAL A 83 5.14 -2.30 -1.85
N LYS A 84 4.21 -3.04 -1.25
CA LYS A 84 3.43 -4.04 -1.97
C LYS A 84 1.97 -3.93 -1.58
N LEU A 85 1.08 -4.22 -2.55
CA LEU A 85 -0.37 -4.24 -2.32
C LEU A 85 -0.84 -5.69 -2.32
N VAL A 86 -1.84 -6.01 -1.49
CA VAL A 86 -2.36 -7.38 -1.43
C VAL A 86 -3.87 -7.41 -1.48
N SER A 87 -4.38 -8.48 -2.07
CA SER A 87 -5.79 -8.88 -2.05
C SER A 87 -6.73 -7.84 -2.62
N PRO A 88 -6.43 -7.19 -3.75
CA PRO A 88 -7.38 -6.26 -4.35
C PRO A 88 -8.62 -6.99 -4.83
N THR A 89 -9.79 -6.33 -4.75
CA THR A 89 -10.97 -6.82 -5.43
C THR A 89 -10.72 -6.73 -6.95
N LYS A 90 -11.52 -7.45 -7.73
CA LYS A 90 -11.37 -7.41 -9.19
C LYS A 90 -11.47 -6.00 -9.73
N TYR A 91 -12.43 -5.22 -9.26
CA TYR A 91 -12.61 -3.83 -9.69
C TYR A 91 -11.40 -2.97 -9.33
N VAL A 92 -10.93 -3.08 -8.09
CA VAL A 92 -9.78 -2.30 -7.63
C VAL A 92 -8.52 -2.68 -8.41
N ARG A 93 -8.33 -3.97 -8.69
CA ARG A 93 -7.18 -4.41 -9.51
C ARG A 93 -7.21 -3.74 -10.89
N GLU A 94 -8.37 -3.67 -11.52
CA GLU A 94 -8.49 -2.99 -12.82
C GLU A 94 -8.12 -1.51 -12.73
N VAL A 95 -8.56 -0.83 -11.68
CA VAL A 95 -8.22 0.57 -11.44
C VAL A 95 -6.70 0.74 -11.29
N LEU A 96 -6.06 -0.15 -10.52
CA LEU A 96 -4.61 -0.09 -10.31
C LEU A 96 -3.85 -0.32 -11.62
N GLU A 97 -4.33 -1.22 -12.47
CA GLU A 97 -3.70 -1.49 -13.76
C GLU A 97 -3.86 -0.31 -14.72
N VAL A 98 -5.08 0.20 -14.84
CA VAL A 98 -5.37 1.31 -15.77
C VAL A 98 -4.66 2.59 -15.36
N SER A 99 -4.55 2.85 -14.06
CA SER A 99 -3.90 4.06 -13.54
C SER A 99 -2.38 4.02 -13.61
N GLY A 100 -1.79 2.84 -13.87
CA GLY A 100 -0.35 2.68 -13.90
C GLY A 100 0.30 2.35 -12.57
N VAL A 101 -0.46 2.29 -11.48
CA VAL A 101 0.09 1.94 -10.16
C VAL A 101 0.74 0.55 -10.19
N ALA A 102 0.13 -0.39 -10.91
CA ALA A 102 0.66 -1.75 -11.01
C ALA A 102 2.04 -1.81 -11.68
N ASP A 103 2.43 -0.78 -12.41
CA ASP A 103 3.77 -0.69 -13.01
C ASP A 103 4.84 -0.28 -11.99
N SER A 104 4.41 0.35 -10.90
CA SER A 104 5.33 0.88 -9.87
C SER A 104 5.32 0.07 -8.58
N ILE A 105 4.21 -0.59 -8.26
CA ILE A 105 4.02 -1.31 -7.00
C ILE A 105 3.55 -2.73 -7.31
N GLU A 106 4.23 -3.72 -6.76
CA GLU A 106 3.83 -5.13 -6.93
C GLU A 106 2.51 -5.40 -6.21
N ILE A 107 1.68 -6.26 -6.83
CA ILE A 107 0.38 -6.65 -6.30
C ILE A 107 0.38 -8.16 -6.12
N TYR A 108 0.03 -8.62 -4.93
CA TYR A 108 -0.07 -10.05 -4.61
C TYR A 108 -1.52 -10.41 -4.26
N ASP A 109 -1.89 -11.66 -4.49
CA ASP A 109 -3.25 -12.11 -4.20
C ASP A 109 -3.47 -12.35 -2.71
N THR A 110 -2.43 -12.71 -1.96
CA THR A 110 -2.55 -12.99 -0.54
C THR A 110 -1.46 -12.28 0.27
N LEU A 111 -1.77 -12.03 1.54
CA LEU A 111 -0.81 -11.44 2.47
C LEU A 111 0.42 -12.34 2.63
N ASP A 112 0.21 -13.65 2.75
CA ASP A 112 1.33 -14.60 2.93
C ASP A 112 2.30 -14.57 1.75
N GLU A 113 1.79 -14.50 0.53
CA GLU A 113 2.63 -14.38 -0.67
C GLU A 113 3.45 -13.10 -0.65
N ALA A 114 2.84 -11.99 -0.25
CA ALA A 114 3.53 -10.71 -0.18
C ALA A 114 4.63 -10.73 0.88
N ILE A 115 4.36 -11.28 2.06
CA ILE A 115 5.35 -11.40 3.13
C ILE A 115 6.53 -12.25 2.66
N ALA A 116 6.24 -13.36 2.00
CA ALA A 116 7.28 -14.28 1.52
C ALA A 116 8.15 -13.66 0.42
N SER A 117 7.66 -12.64 -0.27
CA SER A 117 8.38 -12.00 -1.38
C SER A 117 9.46 -11.01 -0.93
N PHE A 118 9.49 -10.66 0.36
CA PHE A 118 10.53 -9.78 0.89
C PHE A 118 11.86 -10.53 1.17
#